data_f51031fff793b4c10e164199a8049d73
#
_entry.id   f51031fff793b4c10e164199a8049d73
#
_cell.length_a   1.000
_cell.length_b   1.000
_cell.length_c   1.000
_cell.angle_alpha   90.00
_cell.angle_beta   90.00
_cell.angle_gamma   90.00
#
_symmetry.space_group_name_H-M   'P 1'
#
loop_
_entity.id
_entity.type
_entity.pdbx_description
1 polymer ?
#
loop_
_entity_poly.entity_id
_entity_poly.type
_entity_poly.pdbx_seq_one_letter_code
_entity_poly.pdbx_strand_id
1 'polypeptide(L)'
;MQRFADLLDRLVLTPSRNGKLRLMTDYFRSVPDPERGYALAAITGELDIRSVKPAMLRDLMTSRMDEVLFGYSYDYVGDLAETIALVWPSPHDGESRGRNDIPTLADVVGALDGATRAEGPRLVEEWLDRLDSSGRYALLKIVTGSLRIGVSSRLAKQALADFGTKEIAEIEELWHGLRVPYEPLFAWLEGKAEKPESAAAAPFRPVMLSQPLEEPDYARIDPETYAAEWKWDGIRVQVT
;
A
#
# COMPACT_ATOMS: atom_id res chain seq x y z
N MET A 1 -11.51 8.10 -3.04
CA MET A 1 -11.55 6.60 -3.10
C MET A 1 -11.54 6.06 -4.52
N GLN A 2 -12.42 6.51 -5.44
CA GLN A 2 -12.59 5.86 -6.76
C GLN A 2 -11.30 5.71 -7.57
N ARG A 3 -10.50 6.78 -7.70
CA ARG A 3 -9.21 6.71 -8.42
C ARG A 3 -8.24 5.66 -7.84
N PHE A 4 -8.27 5.48 -6.52
CA PHE A 4 -7.43 4.46 -5.87
C PHE A 4 -7.99 3.05 -6.11
N ALA A 5 -9.30 2.86 -6.06
CA ALA A 5 -9.95 1.60 -6.42
C ALA A 5 -9.63 1.20 -7.87
N ASP A 6 -9.77 2.13 -8.82
CA ASP A 6 -9.42 1.92 -10.23
C ASP A 6 -7.94 1.52 -10.41
N LEU A 7 -7.04 2.11 -9.61
CA LEU A 7 -5.62 1.72 -9.61
C LEU A 7 -5.43 0.29 -9.12
N LEU A 8 -6.07 -0.10 -8.00
CA LEU A 8 -5.96 -1.44 -7.45
C LEU A 8 -6.46 -2.50 -8.44
N ASP A 9 -7.63 -2.29 -9.04
CA ASP A 9 -8.22 -3.19 -10.03
C ASP A 9 -7.27 -3.40 -11.23
N ARG A 10 -6.71 -2.32 -11.75
CA ARG A 10 -5.76 -2.38 -12.86
C ARG A 10 -4.44 -3.06 -12.48
N LEU A 11 -3.94 -2.84 -11.25
CA LEU A 11 -2.71 -3.50 -10.77
C LEU A 11 -2.89 -5.00 -10.62
N VAL A 12 -4.03 -5.46 -10.12
CA VAL A 12 -4.35 -6.90 -10.01
C VAL A 12 -4.39 -7.56 -11.38
N LEU A 13 -5.03 -6.92 -12.35
CA LEU A 13 -5.20 -7.45 -13.71
C LEU A 13 -3.94 -7.32 -14.59
N THR A 14 -2.91 -6.61 -14.13
CA THR A 14 -1.69 -6.38 -14.89
C THR A 14 -0.57 -7.33 -14.43
N PRO A 15 -0.21 -8.40 -15.18
CA PRO A 15 0.86 -9.31 -14.78
C PRO A 15 2.26 -8.73 -15.01
N SER A 16 2.41 -7.79 -15.95
CA SER A 16 3.69 -7.22 -16.35
C SER A 16 4.24 -6.25 -15.29
N ARG A 17 5.49 -6.48 -14.86
CA ARG A 17 6.23 -5.56 -13.98
C ARG A 17 6.26 -4.13 -14.51
N ASN A 18 6.61 -3.95 -15.78
CA ASN A 18 6.67 -2.62 -16.41
C ASN A 18 5.29 -2.00 -16.59
N GLY A 19 4.25 -2.82 -16.80
CA GLY A 19 2.86 -2.35 -16.79
C GLY A 19 2.46 -1.78 -15.42
N LYS A 20 2.80 -2.47 -14.33
CA LYS A 20 2.54 -1.98 -12.96
C LYS A 20 3.30 -0.70 -12.64
N LEU A 21 4.57 -0.60 -13.03
CA LEU A 21 5.36 0.64 -12.89
C LEU A 21 4.67 1.82 -13.58
N ARG A 22 4.24 1.63 -14.83
CA ARG A 22 3.53 2.68 -15.59
C ARG A 22 2.24 3.10 -14.87
N LEU A 23 1.40 2.14 -14.44
CA LEU A 23 0.16 2.44 -13.74
C LEU A 23 0.37 3.27 -12.48
N MET A 24 1.36 2.92 -11.66
CA MET A 24 1.69 3.68 -10.45
C MET A 24 2.25 5.06 -10.78
N THR A 25 3.16 5.15 -11.74
CA THR A 25 3.74 6.44 -12.17
C THR A 25 2.68 7.38 -12.73
N ASP A 26 1.76 6.88 -13.56
CA ASP A 26 0.65 7.66 -14.11
C ASP A 26 -0.32 8.12 -13.01
N TYR A 27 -0.57 7.27 -12.01
CA TYR A 27 -1.36 7.62 -10.84
C TYR A 27 -0.70 8.76 -10.05
N PHE A 28 0.60 8.67 -9.74
CA PHE A 28 1.33 9.71 -9.03
C PHE A 28 1.36 11.06 -9.78
N ARG A 29 1.34 11.03 -11.11
CA ARG A 29 1.25 12.24 -11.94
C ARG A 29 -0.15 12.88 -11.95
N SER A 30 -1.19 12.06 -11.92
CA SER A 30 -2.56 12.52 -12.13
C SER A 30 -3.32 12.82 -10.85
N VAL A 31 -2.86 12.32 -9.71
CA VAL A 31 -3.52 12.46 -8.40
C VAL A 31 -2.73 13.42 -7.52
N PRO A 32 -3.37 14.47 -6.98
CA PRO A 32 -2.68 15.44 -6.13
C PRO A 32 -2.41 14.90 -4.72
N ASP A 33 -1.57 15.62 -3.98
CA ASP A 33 -1.41 15.44 -2.54
C ASP A 33 -2.70 15.88 -1.80
N PRO A 34 -3.03 15.26 -0.65
CA PRO A 34 -2.33 14.15 0.00
C PRO A 34 -2.74 12.75 -0.54
N GLU A 35 -3.67 12.68 -1.49
CA GLU A 35 -4.27 11.43 -1.99
C GLU A 35 -3.23 10.42 -2.49
N ARG A 36 -2.27 10.86 -3.33
CA ARG A 36 -1.24 9.98 -3.86
C ARG A 36 -0.30 9.45 -2.78
N GLY A 37 -0.07 10.24 -1.74
CA GLY A 37 0.74 9.85 -0.60
C GLY A 37 0.07 8.76 0.24
N TYR A 38 -1.22 8.87 0.50
CA TYR A 38 -1.97 7.82 1.18
C TYR A 38 -2.08 6.55 0.34
N ALA A 39 -2.25 6.67 -0.97
CA ALA A 39 -2.23 5.52 -1.88
C ALA A 39 -0.87 4.79 -1.84
N LEU A 40 0.22 5.55 -1.84
CA LEU A 40 1.57 5.00 -1.69
C LEU A 40 1.73 4.27 -0.35
N ALA A 41 1.30 4.88 0.75
CA ALA A 41 1.35 4.27 2.08
C ALA A 41 0.54 2.97 2.16
N ALA A 42 -0.65 2.93 1.53
CA ALA A 42 -1.44 1.71 1.43
C ALA A 42 -0.68 0.62 0.66
N ILE A 43 -0.11 0.94 -0.51
CA ILE A 43 0.62 0.01 -1.38
C ILE A 43 1.88 -0.55 -0.71
N THR A 44 2.58 0.28 0.07
CA THR A 44 3.81 -0.12 0.78
C THR A 44 3.57 -0.78 2.13
N GLY A 45 2.31 -0.76 2.62
CA GLY A 45 1.94 -1.33 3.92
C GLY A 45 2.28 -0.42 5.12
N GLU A 46 2.47 0.86 4.88
CA GLU A 46 2.80 1.86 5.92
C GLU A 46 1.56 2.52 6.57
N LEU A 47 0.34 2.15 6.12
CA LEU A 47 -0.88 2.58 6.79
C LEU A 47 -1.17 1.69 8.00
N ASP A 48 -1.25 2.28 9.18
CA ASP A 48 -1.58 1.60 10.44
C ASP A 48 -2.98 2.00 10.93
N ILE A 49 -4.02 1.39 10.38
CA ILE A 49 -5.42 1.61 10.78
C ILE A 49 -5.74 0.71 11.99
N ARG A 50 -5.85 1.32 13.17
CA ARG A 50 -6.07 0.62 14.46
C ARG A 50 -7.54 0.58 14.91
N SER A 51 -8.36 1.44 14.37
CA SER A 51 -9.77 1.61 14.75
C SER A 51 -10.67 0.47 14.25
N VAL A 52 -10.25 -0.29 13.24
CA VAL A 52 -11.01 -1.40 12.65
C VAL A 52 -10.19 -2.69 12.66
N LYS A 53 -10.84 -3.80 13.03
CA LYS A 53 -10.24 -5.14 13.01
C LYS A 53 -11.07 -6.08 12.15
N PRO A 54 -10.47 -7.12 11.52
CA PRO A 54 -11.19 -8.09 10.69
C PRO A 54 -12.40 -8.73 11.38
N ALA A 55 -12.34 -8.98 12.69
CA ALA A 55 -13.47 -9.50 13.45
C ALA A 55 -14.67 -8.55 13.43
N MET A 56 -14.43 -7.24 13.62
CA MET A 56 -15.50 -6.23 13.58
C MET A 56 -16.18 -6.16 12.22
N LEU A 57 -15.45 -6.40 11.13
CA LEU A 57 -16.02 -6.46 9.78
C LEU A 57 -16.91 -7.70 9.59
N ARG A 58 -16.56 -8.84 10.21
CA ARG A 58 -17.40 -10.03 10.23
C ARG A 58 -18.68 -9.78 11.03
N ASP A 59 -18.57 -9.21 12.23
CA ASP A 59 -19.72 -8.87 13.07
C ASP A 59 -20.66 -7.90 12.33
N LEU A 60 -20.11 -6.90 11.65
CA LEU A 60 -20.87 -5.96 10.85
C LEU A 60 -21.61 -6.69 9.72
N MET A 61 -20.95 -7.62 9.04
CA MET A 61 -21.56 -8.36 7.92
C MET A 61 -22.68 -9.29 8.42
N THR A 62 -22.44 -10.03 9.51
CA THR A 62 -23.47 -10.94 10.09
C THR A 62 -24.65 -10.21 10.70
N SER A 63 -24.53 -8.92 11.02
CA SER A 63 -25.68 -8.08 11.39
C SER A 63 -26.58 -7.70 10.22
N ARG A 64 -26.10 -7.81 8.98
CA ARG A 64 -26.80 -7.40 7.75
C ARG A 64 -27.22 -8.54 6.83
N MET A 65 -26.64 -9.73 7.00
CA MET A 65 -27.04 -10.92 6.25
C MET A 65 -26.95 -12.18 7.12
N ASP A 66 -27.57 -13.25 6.67
CA ASP A 66 -27.53 -14.54 7.33
C ASP A 66 -26.09 -15.05 7.49
N GLU A 67 -25.71 -15.44 8.73
CA GLU A 67 -24.36 -15.86 9.09
C GLU A 67 -23.91 -17.09 8.31
N VAL A 68 -24.81 -18.06 8.08
CA VAL A 68 -24.50 -19.30 7.35
C VAL A 68 -24.23 -18.99 5.88
N LEU A 69 -25.04 -18.12 5.28
CA LEU A 69 -24.87 -17.69 3.90
C LEU A 69 -23.57 -16.91 3.73
N PHE A 70 -23.26 -16.02 4.67
CA PHE A 70 -21.97 -15.32 4.66
C PHE A 70 -20.79 -16.30 4.81
N GLY A 71 -20.90 -17.31 5.67
CA GLY A 71 -19.89 -18.34 5.85
C GLY A 71 -19.59 -19.08 4.54
N TYR A 72 -20.61 -19.55 3.82
CA TYR A 72 -20.43 -20.21 2.52
C TYR A 72 -19.82 -19.28 1.47
N SER A 73 -20.23 -18.00 1.45
CA SER A 73 -19.67 -17.02 0.52
C SER A 73 -18.18 -16.79 0.81
N TYR A 74 -17.80 -16.69 2.08
CA TYR A 74 -16.41 -16.53 2.49
C TYR A 74 -15.56 -17.76 2.18
N ASP A 75 -16.08 -18.97 2.41
CA ASP A 75 -15.39 -20.21 2.10
C ASP A 75 -15.13 -20.37 0.59
N TYR A 76 -16.07 -19.89 -0.23
CA TYR A 76 -15.94 -19.90 -1.68
C TYR A 76 -14.90 -18.90 -2.20
N VAL A 77 -14.94 -17.65 -1.71
CA VAL A 77 -14.08 -16.55 -2.18
C VAL A 77 -12.69 -16.62 -1.53
N GLY A 78 -12.60 -16.96 -0.24
CA GLY A 78 -11.34 -17.10 0.50
C GLY A 78 -10.67 -15.79 0.92
N ASP A 79 -11.28 -14.64 0.67
CA ASP A 79 -10.78 -13.32 1.07
C ASP A 79 -11.91 -12.47 1.68
N LEU A 80 -11.71 -12.00 2.92
CA LEU A 80 -12.75 -11.28 3.66
C LEU A 80 -13.18 -9.97 2.98
N ALA A 81 -12.21 -9.20 2.48
CA ALA A 81 -12.50 -7.91 1.85
C ALA A 81 -13.27 -8.10 0.55
N GLU A 82 -12.85 -9.07 -0.27
CA GLU A 82 -13.52 -9.38 -1.53
C GLU A 82 -14.92 -9.93 -1.27
N THR A 83 -15.08 -10.86 -0.34
CA THR A 83 -16.40 -11.40 0.03
C THR A 83 -17.35 -10.28 0.44
N ILE A 84 -16.95 -9.45 1.40
CA ILE A 84 -17.82 -8.35 1.87
C ILE A 84 -18.13 -7.38 0.72
N ALA A 85 -17.14 -7.01 -0.09
CA ALA A 85 -17.34 -6.07 -1.21
C ALA A 85 -18.37 -6.58 -2.22
N LEU A 86 -18.42 -7.89 -2.47
CA LEU A 86 -19.34 -8.53 -3.43
C LEU A 86 -20.74 -8.73 -2.85
N VAL A 87 -20.85 -9.16 -1.57
CA VAL A 87 -22.16 -9.54 -1.00
C VAL A 87 -22.79 -8.44 -0.13
N TRP A 88 -22.15 -7.26 -0.02
CA TRP A 88 -22.68 -6.16 0.77
C TRP A 88 -24.06 -5.75 0.28
N PRO A 89 -25.11 -5.86 1.11
CA PRO A 89 -26.46 -5.49 0.72
C PRO A 89 -26.54 -3.97 0.53
N SER A 90 -26.68 -3.54 -0.70
CA SER A 90 -26.81 -2.12 -0.99
C SER A 90 -28.23 -1.65 -0.65
N PRO A 91 -28.39 -0.67 0.23
CA PRO A 91 -29.72 -0.18 0.58
C PRO A 91 -30.44 0.53 -0.59
N HIS A 92 -29.77 0.72 -1.71
CA HIS A 92 -30.25 1.55 -2.82
C HIS A 92 -29.90 0.94 -4.19
N ASP A 93 -30.41 -0.25 -4.47
CA ASP A 93 -30.41 -0.78 -5.83
C ASP A 93 -31.35 0.07 -6.71
N GLY A 94 -30.83 1.15 -7.28
CA GLY A 94 -31.57 1.97 -8.26
C GLY A 94 -31.37 3.48 -8.20
N GLU A 95 -30.80 4.04 -7.15
CA GLU A 95 -30.54 5.49 -7.12
C GLU A 95 -29.05 5.79 -7.37
N SER A 96 -28.76 6.44 -8.51
CA SER A 96 -27.44 7.00 -8.79
C SER A 96 -27.11 8.05 -7.73
N ARG A 97 -26.26 7.70 -6.77
CA ARG A 97 -25.75 8.68 -5.81
C ARG A 97 -24.92 9.73 -6.53
N GLY A 98 -25.13 10.98 -6.15
CA GLY A 98 -24.36 12.09 -6.66
C GLY A 98 -22.85 11.86 -6.39
N ARG A 99 -22.03 12.14 -7.39
CA ARG A 99 -20.54 11.97 -7.34
C ARG A 99 -19.88 12.71 -6.16
N ASN A 100 -20.60 13.62 -5.52
CA ASN A 100 -20.14 14.45 -4.40
C ASN A 100 -20.22 13.76 -3.03
N ASP A 101 -20.84 12.57 -2.91
CA ASP A 101 -21.01 11.85 -1.65
C ASP A 101 -19.98 10.73 -1.44
N ILE A 102 -19.06 10.53 -2.39
CA ILE A 102 -18.02 9.50 -2.29
C ILE A 102 -16.83 10.10 -1.54
N PRO A 103 -16.42 9.51 -0.39
CA PRO A 103 -15.28 10.02 0.35
C PRO A 103 -14.00 9.93 -0.48
N THR A 104 -13.08 10.87 -0.26
CA THR A 104 -11.72 10.77 -0.79
C THR A 104 -10.91 9.74 0.00
N LEU A 105 -9.74 9.33 -0.49
CA LEU A 105 -8.85 8.45 0.25
C LEU A 105 -8.32 9.16 1.51
N ALA A 106 -8.04 10.46 1.41
CA ALA A 106 -7.61 11.30 2.53
C ALA A 106 -8.68 11.40 3.63
N ASP A 107 -9.95 11.58 3.25
CA ASP A 107 -11.07 11.60 4.21
C ASP A 107 -11.17 10.28 4.97
N VAL A 108 -11.06 9.17 4.25
CA VAL A 108 -11.12 7.82 4.84
C VAL A 108 -9.97 7.60 5.82
N VAL A 109 -8.74 7.85 5.39
CA VAL A 109 -7.56 7.63 6.25
C VAL A 109 -7.56 8.57 7.44
N GLY A 110 -7.82 9.87 7.22
CA GLY A 110 -7.86 10.86 8.30
C GLY A 110 -8.93 10.58 9.35
N ALA A 111 -10.14 10.19 8.91
CA ALA A 111 -11.22 9.85 9.84
C ALA A 111 -10.92 8.56 10.63
N LEU A 112 -10.33 7.53 9.99
CA LEU A 112 -10.01 6.28 10.66
C LEU A 112 -8.81 6.39 11.61
N ASP A 113 -7.85 7.26 11.32
CA ASP A 113 -6.70 7.53 12.20
C ASP A 113 -7.14 8.15 13.53
N GLY A 114 -8.09 9.08 13.48
CA GLY A 114 -8.67 9.72 14.67
C GLY A 114 -9.78 8.94 15.37
N ALA A 115 -10.31 7.88 14.76
CA ALA A 115 -11.48 7.16 15.26
C ALA A 115 -11.16 6.22 16.41
N THR A 116 -12.09 6.11 17.35
CA THR A 116 -12.09 5.06 18.38
C THR A 116 -12.48 3.71 17.78
N ARG A 117 -12.25 2.62 18.52
CA ARG A 117 -12.70 1.27 18.13
C ARG A 117 -14.21 1.12 17.97
N ALA A 118 -15.00 2.00 18.58
CA ALA A 118 -16.46 2.00 18.44
C ALA A 118 -16.92 2.79 17.21
N GLU A 119 -16.19 3.83 16.84
CA GLU A 119 -16.51 4.70 15.71
C GLU A 119 -16.02 4.12 14.39
N GLY A 120 -14.83 3.51 14.36
CA GLY A 120 -14.24 2.98 13.14
C GLY A 120 -15.17 2.07 12.33
N PRO A 121 -15.79 1.03 12.91
CA PRO A 121 -16.73 0.17 12.20
C PRO A 121 -17.95 0.91 11.65
N ARG A 122 -18.47 1.92 12.35
CA ARG A 122 -19.61 2.73 11.89
C ARG A 122 -19.25 3.59 10.68
N LEU A 123 -18.07 4.18 10.69
CA LEU A 123 -17.56 4.91 9.53
C LEU A 123 -17.40 4.00 8.30
N VAL A 124 -16.82 2.82 8.51
CA VAL A 124 -16.68 1.82 7.44
C VAL A 124 -18.04 1.40 6.91
N GLU A 125 -19.02 1.12 7.78
CA GLU A 125 -20.39 0.77 7.40
C GLU A 125 -21.03 1.87 6.52
N GLU A 126 -20.92 3.12 6.95
CA GLU A 126 -21.46 4.26 6.22
C GLU A 126 -20.85 4.40 4.81
N TRP A 127 -19.53 4.17 4.69
CA TRP A 127 -18.88 4.23 3.39
C TRP A 127 -19.15 3.01 2.52
N LEU A 128 -19.29 1.82 3.09
CA LEU A 128 -19.71 0.62 2.34
C LEU A 128 -21.09 0.81 1.70
N ASP A 129 -21.98 1.52 2.37
CA ASP A 129 -23.30 1.86 1.83
C ASP A 129 -23.22 2.85 0.66
N ARG A 130 -22.15 3.65 0.56
CA ARG A 130 -21.97 4.69 -0.46
C ARG A 130 -21.12 4.28 -1.64
N LEU A 131 -20.22 3.33 -1.46
CA LEU A 131 -19.25 2.90 -2.46
C LEU A 131 -19.82 1.80 -3.35
N ASP A 132 -19.35 1.74 -4.59
CA ASP A 132 -19.53 0.59 -5.47
C ASP A 132 -18.63 -0.60 -5.02
N SER A 133 -18.72 -1.73 -5.71
CA SER A 133 -17.97 -2.94 -5.33
C SER A 133 -16.45 -2.73 -5.34
N SER A 134 -15.90 -2.03 -6.32
CA SER A 134 -14.47 -1.71 -6.39
C SER A 134 -14.03 -0.77 -5.27
N GLY A 135 -14.82 0.26 -4.98
CA GLY A 135 -14.58 1.18 -3.87
C GLY A 135 -14.67 0.49 -2.51
N ARG A 136 -15.65 -0.40 -2.31
CA ARG A 136 -15.78 -1.26 -1.11
C ARG A 136 -14.56 -2.14 -0.92
N TYR A 137 -14.14 -2.81 -1.99
CA TYR A 137 -12.93 -3.64 -1.97
C TYR A 137 -11.70 -2.83 -1.56
N ALA A 138 -11.48 -1.67 -2.18
CA ALA A 138 -10.35 -0.79 -1.86
C ALA A 138 -10.39 -0.32 -0.40
N LEU A 139 -11.55 0.12 0.11
CA LEU A 139 -11.75 0.49 1.51
C LEU A 139 -11.40 -0.66 2.45
N LEU A 140 -11.96 -1.84 2.21
CA LEU A 140 -11.75 -3.02 3.05
C LEU A 140 -10.28 -3.48 3.05
N LYS A 141 -9.60 -3.37 1.91
CA LYS A 141 -8.16 -3.67 1.82
C LYS A 141 -7.30 -2.69 2.60
N ILE A 142 -7.66 -1.41 2.64
CA ILE A 142 -6.98 -0.41 3.48
C ILE A 142 -7.12 -0.79 4.95
N VAL A 143 -8.34 -1.07 5.42
CA VAL A 143 -8.58 -1.34 6.84
C VAL A 143 -8.10 -2.72 7.30
N THR A 144 -7.94 -3.69 6.40
CA THR A 144 -7.38 -5.01 6.72
C THR A 144 -5.87 -5.09 6.53
N GLY A 145 -5.25 -4.09 5.90
CA GLY A 145 -3.80 -4.02 5.69
C GLY A 145 -3.21 -5.07 4.75
N SER A 146 -4.03 -5.70 3.90
CA SER A 146 -3.60 -6.83 3.07
C SER A 146 -3.80 -6.61 1.58
N LEU A 147 -3.14 -5.59 1.01
CA LEU A 147 -3.13 -5.33 -0.42
C LEU A 147 -2.36 -6.42 -1.17
N ARG A 148 -3.04 -7.43 -1.71
CA ARG A 148 -2.45 -8.52 -2.52
C ARG A 148 -2.52 -8.18 -4.01
N ILE A 149 -1.96 -7.04 -4.40
CA ILE A 149 -1.98 -6.51 -5.78
C ILE A 149 -0.74 -6.91 -6.61
N GLY A 150 0.12 -7.77 -6.06
CA GLY A 150 1.36 -8.17 -6.73
C GLY A 150 2.36 -7.01 -6.91
N VAL A 151 2.34 -6.04 -6.01
CA VAL A 151 3.31 -4.93 -5.92
C VAL A 151 4.07 -5.07 -4.61
N SER A 152 5.39 -5.18 -4.69
CA SER A 152 6.25 -5.10 -3.51
C SER A 152 6.57 -3.65 -3.17
N SER A 153 6.94 -3.37 -1.91
CA SER A 153 7.42 -2.04 -1.49
C SER A 153 8.57 -1.54 -2.39
N ARG A 154 9.49 -2.42 -2.79
CA ARG A 154 10.57 -2.07 -3.71
C ARG A 154 10.05 -1.66 -5.10
N LEU A 155 9.01 -2.33 -5.61
CA LEU A 155 8.42 -1.97 -6.90
C LEU A 155 7.72 -0.60 -6.83
N ALA A 156 7.07 -0.29 -5.71
CA ALA A 156 6.48 1.04 -5.48
C ALA A 156 7.55 2.14 -5.41
N LYS A 157 8.67 1.88 -4.72
CA LYS A 157 9.82 2.80 -4.69
C LYS A 157 10.45 3.01 -6.08
N GLN A 158 10.52 1.94 -6.89
CA GLN A 158 10.96 2.07 -8.29
C GLN A 158 10.01 2.97 -9.09
N ALA A 159 8.69 2.87 -8.89
CA ALA A 159 7.73 3.76 -9.56
C ALA A 159 7.91 5.23 -9.15
N LEU A 160 8.30 5.50 -7.90
CA LEU A 160 8.67 6.85 -7.45
C LEU A 160 9.97 7.34 -8.10
N ALA A 161 10.97 6.47 -8.22
CA ALA A 161 12.24 6.76 -8.91
C ALA A 161 11.96 7.14 -10.38
N ASP A 162 11.15 6.34 -11.07
CA ASP A 162 10.73 6.59 -12.45
C ASP A 162 9.89 7.88 -12.57
N PHE A 163 9.04 8.17 -11.59
CA PHE A 163 8.23 9.39 -11.52
C PHE A 163 9.08 10.66 -11.41
N GLY A 164 10.05 10.66 -10.48
CA GLY A 164 10.89 11.82 -10.20
C GLY A 164 12.20 11.86 -11.01
N THR A 165 12.47 10.86 -11.85
CA THR A 165 13.75 10.71 -12.55
C THR A 165 14.91 10.76 -11.55
N LYS A 166 14.82 9.95 -10.50
CA LYS A 166 15.80 9.81 -9.42
C LYS A 166 16.32 8.37 -9.37
N GLU A 167 17.47 8.21 -8.71
CA GLU A 167 17.98 6.86 -8.40
C GLU A 167 17.16 6.23 -7.26
N ILE A 168 16.83 4.95 -7.40
CA ILE A 168 16.06 4.23 -6.36
C ILE A 168 16.78 4.23 -5.01
N ALA A 169 18.11 4.21 -5.01
CA ALA A 169 18.94 4.25 -3.81
C ALA A 169 18.70 5.51 -2.97
N GLU A 170 18.45 6.67 -3.60
CA GLU A 170 18.15 7.91 -2.91
C GLU A 170 16.81 7.85 -2.18
N ILE A 171 15.81 7.18 -2.78
CA ILE A 171 14.49 6.98 -2.18
C ILE A 171 14.58 5.98 -1.04
N GLU A 172 15.32 4.88 -1.21
CA GLU A 172 15.51 3.86 -0.18
C GLU A 172 16.24 4.45 1.05
N GLU A 173 17.21 5.33 0.84
CA GLU A 173 17.93 6.01 1.92
C GLU A 173 17.01 6.94 2.75
N LEU A 174 16.08 7.64 2.12
CA LEU A 174 15.14 8.53 2.77
C LEU A 174 13.99 7.79 3.47
N TRP A 175 13.65 6.58 3.00
CA TRP A 175 12.39 5.92 3.28
C TRP A 175 12.01 5.85 4.76
N HIS A 176 12.96 5.48 5.60
CA HIS A 176 12.72 5.30 7.04
C HIS A 176 12.57 6.60 7.83
N GLY A 177 12.94 7.74 7.25
CA GLY A 177 12.75 9.07 7.83
C GLY A 177 11.46 9.76 7.35
N LEU A 178 10.78 9.19 6.36
CA LEU A 178 9.59 9.78 5.78
C LEU A 178 8.34 9.50 6.63
N ARG A 179 7.38 10.41 6.55
CA ARG A 179 6.08 10.27 7.22
C ARG A 179 4.96 10.37 6.19
N VAL A 180 3.94 9.55 6.37
CA VAL A 180 2.68 9.61 5.62
C VAL A 180 2.04 10.99 5.87
N PRO A 181 1.55 11.69 4.84
CA PRO A 181 1.33 11.26 3.44
C PRO A 181 2.46 11.61 2.45
N TYR A 182 3.70 11.73 2.86
CA TYR A 182 4.88 11.87 1.99
C TYR A 182 4.92 13.13 1.11
N GLU A 183 4.23 14.21 1.47
CA GLU A 183 4.20 15.45 0.68
C GLU A 183 5.62 16.01 0.39
N PRO A 184 6.56 16.05 1.36
CA PRO A 184 7.93 16.51 1.07
C PRO A 184 8.66 15.64 0.05
N LEU A 185 8.40 14.31 0.04
CA LEU A 185 8.96 13.39 -0.94
C LEU A 185 8.46 13.74 -2.34
N PHE A 186 7.14 13.89 -2.52
CA PHE A 186 6.56 14.23 -3.81
C PHE A 186 6.99 15.60 -4.30
N ALA A 187 7.08 16.60 -3.42
CA ALA A 187 7.59 17.93 -3.77
C ALA A 187 9.03 17.88 -4.30
N TRP A 188 9.90 17.09 -3.67
CA TRP A 188 11.26 16.87 -4.13
C TRP A 188 11.31 16.12 -5.47
N LEU A 189 10.53 15.06 -5.63
CA LEU A 189 10.47 14.29 -6.86
C LEU A 189 9.98 15.11 -8.06
N GLU A 190 9.13 16.11 -7.81
CA GLU A 190 8.65 17.07 -8.82
C GLU A 190 9.59 18.27 -9.04
N GLY A 191 10.72 18.33 -8.31
CA GLY A 191 11.65 19.46 -8.39
C GLY A 191 11.15 20.77 -7.78
N LYS A 192 10.11 20.69 -6.92
CA LYS A 192 9.50 21.85 -6.24
C LYS A 192 10.14 22.17 -4.89
N ALA A 193 10.89 21.22 -4.34
CA ALA A 193 11.59 21.35 -3.07
C ALA A 193 12.94 20.63 -3.12
N GLU A 194 13.79 20.92 -2.15
CA GLU A 194 15.05 20.18 -1.92
C GLU A 194 14.78 18.77 -1.42
N LYS A 195 15.81 17.91 -1.50
CA LYS A 195 15.76 16.53 -0.98
C LYS A 195 15.43 16.58 0.51
N PRO A 196 14.38 15.86 0.97
CA PRO A 196 14.07 15.80 2.39
C PRO A 196 15.25 15.28 3.20
N GLU A 197 15.52 15.90 4.33
CA GLU A 197 16.51 15.39 5.27
C GLU A 197 15.94 14.18 6.01
N SER A 198 16.73 13.11 6.12
CA SER A 198 16.38 12.01 6.99
C SER A 198 16.51 12.47 8.44
N ALA A 199 15.41 12.54 9.17
CA ALA A 199 15.41 12.87 10.61
C ALA A 199 16.03 11.75 11.48
N ALA A 200 16.45 10.64 10.89
CA ALA A 200 17.05 9.52 11.58
C ALA A 200 18.50 9.86 11.97
N ALA A 201 18.81 9.75 13.26
CA ALA A 201 20.19 9.92 13.77
C ALA A 201 21.16 8.90 13.15
N ALA A 202 20.65 7.77 12.69
CA ALA A 202 21.39 6.74 11.95
C ALA A 202 20.55 6.35 10.70
N PRO A 203 20.93 6.83 9.50
CA PRO A 203 20.18 6.50 8.28
C PRO A 203 20.31 5.02 7.95
N PHE A 204 19.18 4.42 7.58
CA PHE A 204 19.18 3.06 7.05
C PHE A 204 20.04 3.01 5.76
N ARG A 205 20.91 2.01 5.69
CA ARG A 205 21.68 1.72 4.47
C ARG A 205 21.22 0.39 3.90
N PRO A 206 20.92 0.32 2.59
CA PRO A 206 20.61 -0.96 1.95
C PRO A 206 21.76 -1.94 2.16
N VAL A 207 21.45 -3.16 2.60
CA VAL A 207 22.45 -4.21 2.74
C VAL A 207 22.96 -4.64 1.37
N MET A 208 24.27 -4.81 1.24
CA MET A 208 24.85 -5.37 0.02
C MET A 208 24.40 -6.81 -0.17
N LEU A 209 24.00 -7.14 -1.39
CA LEU A 209 23.73 -8.50 -1.80
C LEU A 209 25.04 -9.14 -2.29
N SER A 210 25.38 -10.29 -1.75
CA SER A 210 26.52 -11.06 -2.26
C SER A 210 26.17 -11.64 -3.64
N GLN A 211 27.10 -11.58 -4.56
CA GLN A 211 27.04 -12.31 -5.84
C GLN A 211 27.69 -13.68 -5.66
N PRO A 212 27.25 -14.73 -6.39
CA PRO A 212 27.97 -15.99 -6.43
C PRO A 212 29.35 -15.78 -7.06
N LEU A 213 30.36 -16.44 -6.51
CA LEU A 213 31.67 -16.53 -7.15
C LEU A 213 31.64 -17.64 -8.19
N GLU A 214 32.04 -17.31 -9.41
CA GLU A 214 32.22 -18.24 -10.50
C GLU A 214 33.71 -18.56 -10.71
N GLU A 215 34.00 -19.65 -11.39
CA GLU A 215 35.38 -20.12 -11.58
C GLU A 215 36.33 -19.05 -12.18
N PRO A 216 35.91 -18.18 -13.13
CA PRO A 216 36.76 -17.08 -13.61
C PRO A 216 37.07 -16.00 -12.59
N ASP A 217 36.26 -15.88 -11.53
CA ASP A 217 36.44 -14.83 -10.52
C ASP A 217 37.59 -15.14 -9.57
N TYR A 218 37.88 -16.43 -9.33
CA TYR A 218 38.97 -16.84 -8.45
C TYR A 218 40.36 -16.28 -8.87
N ALA A 219 40.56 -16.09 -10.18
CA ALA A 219 41.78 -15.52 -10.71
C ALA A 219 41.93 -14.00 -10.47
N ARG A 220 40.84 -13.33 -10.06
CA ARG A 220 40.75 -11.87 -9.84
C ARG A 220 40.70 -11.48 -8.38
N ILE A 221 40.50 -12.47 -7.47
CA ILE A 221 40.41 -12.22 -6.04
C ILE A 221 41.85 -12.07 -5.50
N ASP A 222 42.15 -10.84 -5.06
CA ASP A 222 43.40 -10.55 -4.36
C ASP A 222 43.12 -10.58 -2.86
N PRO A 223 43.79 -11.47 -2.10
CA PRO A 223 43.66 -11.57 -0.63
C PRO A 223 43.97 -10.29 0.14
N GLU A 224 44.71 -9.35 -0.46
CA GLU A 224 45.00 -8.06 0.18
C GLU A 224 43.84 -7.06 0.05
N THR A 225 42.94 -7.25 -0.96
CA THR A 225 41.83 -6.35 -1.23
C THR A 225 40.48 -6.93 -0.86
N TYR A 226 40.39 -8.25 -0.64
CA TYR A 226 39.14 -8.94 -0.30
C TYR A 226 39.22 -9.61 1.07
N ALA A 227 38.14 -9.53 1.84
CA ALA A 227 37.96 -10.28 3.07
C ALA A 227 37.09 -11.51 2.84
N ALA A 228 37.46 -12.65 3.39
CA ALA A 228 36.65 -13.84 3.43
C ALA A 228 35.87 -13.90 4.75
N GLU A 229 34.54 -14.07 4.68
CA GLU A 229 33.70 -14.21 5.87
C GLU A 229 32.66 -15.33 5.68
N TRP A 230 32.19 -15.88 6.78
CA TRP A 230 31.12 -16.87 6.74
C TRP A 230 29.82 -16.24 6.31
N LYS A 231 29.17 -16.81 5.31
CA LYS A 231 27.81 -16.42 4.94
C LYS A 231 26.83 -17.22 5.79
N TRP A 232 26.27 -16.57 6.80
CA TRP A 232 25.20 -17.14 7.61
C TRP A 232 23.86 -17.09 6.85
N ASP A 233 23.11 -18.18 6.90
CA ASP A 233 21.74 -18.20 6.42
C ASP A 233 20.82 -17.70 7.54
N GLY A 234 20.19 -16.55 7.32
CA GLY A 234 19.38 -15.90 8.34
C GLY A 234 18.79 -14.57 7.90
N ILE A 235 18.00 -13.97 8.77
CA ILE A 235 17.44 -12.64 8.58
C ILE A 235 18.53 -11.60 8.73
N ARG A 236 18.66 -10.71 7.74
CA ARG A 236 19.56 -9.56 7.83
C ARG A 236 18.90 -8.45 8.61
N VAL A 237 19.55 -7.96 9.64
CA VAL A 237 19.04 -6.92 10.54
C VAL A 237 20.05 -5.79 10.60
N GLN A 238 19.58 -4.57 10.49
CA GLN A 238 20.33 -3.37 10.84
C GLN A 238 19.73 -2.81 12.13
N VAL A 239 20.58 -2.65 13.14
CA VAL A 239 20.18 -2.04 14.41
C VAL A 239 20.80 -0.64 14.45
N THR A 240 19.97 0.36 14.70
CA THR A 240 20.36 1.78 14.78
C THR A 240 19.93 2.38 16.10
#